data_81f074adcaf187a1478655e5919fd640
#
_entry.id   81f074adcaf187a1478655e5919fd640
#
_cell.length_a   1.000
_cell.length_b   1.000
_cell.length_c   1.000
_cell.angle_alpha   90.00
_cell.angle_beta   90.00
_cell.angle_gamma   90.00
#
_symmetry.space_group_name_H-M   'P 1'
#
loop_
_entity.id
_entity.type
_entity.pdbx_description
1 polymer ?
#
loop_
_entity_poly.entity_id
_entity_poly.type
_entity_poly.pdbx_seq_one_letter_code
_entity_poly.pdbx_strand_id
1 'polypeptide(L)'
;DGRVKTIVTVSHFATDIVRPRAELAKSLGADIIMMMPPYHGALLKGNPDQIFEQFNEISKVGIPIMIQDAPLSGIELSVPLLTKMINEIEQLTCFKIESANAASKIRALIKNCSSRLDAPFDGEESITLYADLEAGISGSMSSALLPEKIAPVIDHFWNNEKDKAEEVYNNILPLINFENRQCGFRATKTVMKEGGVIKSDFFRDPIKPLDEDTKNLLLN
;
A
#
# COMPACT_ATOMS: atom_id res chain seq x y z
N ASP A 1 -10.45 18.67 3.39
CA ASP A 1 -9.92 20.04 3.30
C ASP A 1 -8.39 20.10 3.15
N GLY A 2 -7.80 19.21 2.33
CA GLY A 2 -6.40 19.27 1.93
C GLY A 2 -5.36 18.99 3.02
N ARG A 3 -5.75 18.46 4.17
CA ARG A 3 -4.81 18.14 5.27
C ARG A 3 -3.93 16.90 4.98
N VAL A 4 -4.43 15.99 4.17
CA VAL A 4 -3.75 14.75 3.79
C VAL A 4 -3.90 14.53 2.30
N LYS A 5 -2.94 13.82 1.71
CA LYS A 5 -3.03 13.38 0.31
C LYS A 5 -4.04 12.24 0.15
N THR A 6 -4.80 12.28 -0.94
CA THR A 6 -5.77 11.26 -1.28
C THR A 6 -5.23 10.37 -2.40
N ILE A 7 -5.21 9.05 -2.15
CA ILE A 7 -4.80 8.05 -3.12
C ILE A 7 -6.02 7.17 -3.46
N VAL A 8 -6.34 7.06 -4.74
CA VAL A 8 -7.51 6.30 -5.21
C VAL A 8 -7.05 5.11 -6.03
N THR A 9 -7.40 3.90 -5.61
CA THR A 9 -7.13 2.67 -6.37
C THR A 9 -8.08 2.58 -7.56
N VAL A 10 -7.51 2.46 -8.77
CA VAL A 10 -8.25 2.37 -10.03
C VAL A 10 -8.03 1.06 -10.79
N SER A 11 -7.33 0.11 -10.17
CA SER A 11 -6.91 -1.15 -10.78
C SER A 11 -8.03 -1.92 -11.46
N HIS A 12 -7.75 -2.42 -12.66
CA HIS A 12 -8.55 -3.39 -13.38
C HIS A 12 -7.68 -4.06 -14.46
N PHE A 13 -8.06 -5.26 -14.92
CA PHE A 13 -7.37 -5.93 -16.00
C PHE A 13 -7.43 -5.15 -17.32
N ALA A 14 -8.62 -4.69 -17.69
CA ALA A 14 -8.84 -3.97 -18.93
C ALA A 14 -8.51 -2.48 -18.80
N THR A 15 -7.63 -1.98 -19.65
CA THR A 15 -7.21 -0.57 -19.71
C THR A 15 -8.41 0.40 -19.92
N ASP A 16 -9.39 0.00 -20.73
CA ASP A 16 -10.60 0.80 -20.99
C ASP A 16 -11.51 0.99 -19.76
N ILE A 17 -11.32 0.16 -18.73
CA ILE A 17 -11.99 0.32 -17.43
C ILE A 17 -11.15 1.16 -16.48
N VAL A 18 -9.82 1.04 -16.54
CA VAL A 18 -8.92 1.84 -15.69
C VAL A 18 -8.98 3.32 -16.07
N ARG A 19 -8.98 3.64 -17.37
CA ARG A 19 -8.96 5.01 -17.87
C ARG A 19 -10.10 5.88 -17.30
N PRO A 20 -11.38 5.53 -17.46
CA PRO A 20 -12.47 6.35 -16.91
C PRO A 20 -12.44 6.44 -15.39
N ARG A 21 -11.92 5.42 -14.68
CA ARG A 21 -11.72 5.49 -13.22
C ARG A 21 -10.65 6.52 -12.86
N ALA A 22 -9.54 6.55 -13.60
CA ALA A 22 -8.45 7.50 -13.40
C ALA A 22 -8.90 8.94 -13.70
N GLU A 23 -9.64 9.14 -14.80
CA GLU A 23 -10.24 10.44 -15.18
C GLU A 23 -11.22 10.93 -14.12
N LEU A 24 -12.08 10.05 -13.60
CA LEU A 24 -13.01 10.38 -12.53
C LEU A 24 -12.26 10.74 -11.24
N ALA A 25 -11.27 9.94 -10.83
CA ALA A 25 -10.46 10.24 -9.64
C ALA A 25 -9.79 11.61 -9.75
N LYS A 26 -9.19 11.92 -10.91
CA LYS A 26 -8.60 13.24 -11.19
C LYS A 26 -9.64 14.35 -11.12
N SER A 27 -10.81 14.18 -11.72
CA SER A 27 -11.88 15.20 -11.74
C SER A 27 -12.45 15.49 -10.35
N LEU A 28 -12.39 14.51 -9.44
CA LEU A 28 -12.81 14.63 -8.04
C LEU A 28 -11.70 15.15 -7.11
N GLY A 29 -10.53 15.46 -7.65
CA GLY A 29 -9.42 16.06 -6.89
C GLY A 29 -8.55 15.07 -6.13
N ALA A 30 -8.48 13.81 -6.57
CA ALA A 30 -7.47 12.88 -6.04
C ALA A 30 -6.05 13.39 -6.35
N ASP A 31 -5.14 13.24 -5.40
CA ASP A 31 -3.73 13.63 -5.58
C ASP A 31 -2.94 12.60 -6.37
N ILE A 32 -3.23 11.31 -6.17
CA ILE A 32 -2.52 10.17 -6.75
C ILE A 32 -3.54 9.08 -7.08
N ILE A 33 -3.34 8.36 -8.17
CA ILE A 33 -4.01 7.08 -8.40
C ILE A 33 -3.07 5.92 -8.12
N MET A 34 -3.60 4.81 -7.60
CA MET A 34 -2.82 3.60 -7.36
C MET A 34 -3.28 2.48 -8.28
N MET A 35 -2.32 1.76 -8.85
CA MET A 35 -2.59 0.65 -9.77
C MET A 35 -1.73 -0.56 -9.42
N MET A 36 -2.34 -1.74 -9.40
CA MET A 36 -1.65 -3.03 -9.51
C MET A 36 -1.41 -3.38 -10.98
N PRO A 37 -0.46 -4.28 -11.29
CA PRO A 37 -0.35 -4.84 -12.63
C PRO A 37 -1.67 -5.49 -13.06
N PRO A 38 -2.00 -5.51 -14.38
CA PRO A 38 -3.26 -6.06 -14.84
C PRO A 38 -3.37 -7.56 -14.58
N TYR A 39 -4.37 -7.94 -13.78
CA TYR A 39 -4.70 -9.34 -13.51
C TYR A 39 -6.22 -9.51 -13.37
N HIS A 40 -6.71 -10.72 -13.67
CA HIS A 40 -8.08 -11.14 -13.39
C HIS A 40 -8.10 -12.64 -13.09
N GLY A 41 -8.29 -12.97 -11.82
CA GLY A 41 -8.21 -14.35 -11.33
C GLY A 41 -6.84 -14.99 -11.58
N ALA A 42 -6.81 -16.31 -11.66
CA ALA A 42 -5.57 -17.07 -11.84
C ALA A 42 -5.06 -17.10 -13.29
N LEU A 43 -5.94 -16.85 -14.27
CA LEU A 43 -5.66 -17.10 -15.68
C LEU A 43 -5.19 -15.88 -16.46
N LEU A 44 -5.74 -14.70 -16.15
CA LEU A 44 -5.44 -13.49 -16.92
C LEU A 44 -4.44 -12.63 -16.16
N LYS A 45 -3.23 -12.58 -16.66
CA LYS A 45 -2.12 -11.77 -16.12
C LYS A 45 -1.40 -11.06 -17.25
N GLY A 46 -1.08 -9.80 -17.05
CA GLY A 46 -0.23 -9.07 -17.99
C GLY A 46 1.21 -9.59 -17.96
N ASN A 47 1.82 -9.75 -19.12
CA ASN A 47 3.26 -9.89 -19.22
C ASN A 47 3.95 -8.52 -19.04
N PRO A 48 5.30 -8.45 -18.90
CA PRO A 48 6.02 -7.19 -18.66
C PRO A 48 5.70 -6.07 -19.65
N ASP A 49 5.58 -6.38 -20.95
CA ASP A 49 5.27 -5.38 -21.97
C ASP A 49 3.83 -4.87 -21.85
N GLN A 50 2.86 -5.75 -21.62
CA GLN A 50 1.47 -5.38 -21.41
C GLN A 50 1.27 -4.56 -20.11
N ILE A 51 2.04 -4.87 -19.06
CA ILE A 51 2.05 -4.07 -17.82
C ILE A 51 2.56 -2.67 -18.15
N PHE A 52 3.71 -2.57 -18.79
CA PHE A 52 4.28 -1.27 -19.19
C PHE A 52 3.30 -0.47 -20.05
N GLU A 53 2.72 -1.08 -21.08
CA GLU A 53 1.76 -0.43 -21.99
C GLU A 53 0.53 0.10 -21.25
N GLN A 54 -0.05 -0.68 -20.32
CA GLN A 54 -1.22 -0.21 -19.56
C GLN A 54 -0.87 1.01 -18.71
N PHE A 55 0.24 0.98 -17.97
CA PHE A 55 0.66 2.12 -17.15
C PHE A 55 0.99 3.34 -18.00
N ASN A 56 1.67 3.15 -19.14
CA ASN A 56 1.97 4.22 -20.07
C ASN A 56 0.70 4.83 -20.69
N GLU A 57 -0.31 4.01 -20.99
CA GLU A 57 -1.61 4.51 -21.48
C GLU A 57 -2.35 5.31 -20.41
N ILE A 58 -2.36 4.87 -19.16
CA ILE A 58 -3.04 5.56 -18.09
C ILE A 58 -2.30 6.84 -17.66
N SER A 59 -0.98 6.90 -17.81
CA SER A 59 -0.21 8.11 -17.55
C SER A 59 -0.66 9.32 -18.35
N LYS A 60 -1.24 9.09 -19.54
CA LYS A 60 -1.79 10.16 -20.40
C LYS A 60 -2.97 10.92 -19.78
N VAL A 61 -3.59 10.38 -18.74
CA VAL A 61 -4.60 11.10 -17.94
C VAL A 61 -3.96 12.29 -17.19
N GLY A 62 -2.66 12.26 -16.93
CA GLY A 62 -1.92 13.36 -16.32
C GLY A 62 -2.25 13.54 -14.83
N ILE A 63 -2.32 12.45 -14.09
CA ILE A 63 -2.36 12.39 -12.62
C ILE A 63 -1.22 11.49 -12.15
N PRO A 64 -0.52 11.83 -11.06
CA PRO A 64 0.53 10.96 -10.51
C PRO A 64 0.05 9.53 -10.25
N ILE A 65 0.91 8.55 -10.54
CA ILE A 65 0.60 7.12 -10.42
C ILE A 65 1.55 6.48 -9.40
N MET A 66 0.96 5.73 -8.45
CA MET A 66 1.66 4.80 -7.57
C MET A 66 1.48 3.37 -8.08
N ILE A 67 2.57 2.62 -8.23
CA ILE A 67 2.46 1.17 -8.46
C ILE A 67 2.29 0.46 -7.12
N GLN A 68 1.30 -0.41 -7.01
CA GLN A 68 1.19 -1.37 -5.93
C GLN A 68 1.75 -2.72 -6.42
N ASP A 69 2.90 -3.09 -5.89
CA ASP A 69 3.56 -4.37 -6.14
C ASP A 69 3.12 -5.37 -5.08
N ALA A 70 1.95 -5.98 -5.31
CA ALA A 70 1.29 -6.83 -4.36
C ALA A 70 1.20 -8.29 -4.84
N PRO A 71 1.51 -9.28 -3.98
CA PRO A 71 1.38 -10.70 -4.31
C PRO A 71 -0.03 -11.12 -4.69
N LEU A 72 -1.04 -10.39 -4.24
CA LEU A 72 -2.46 -10.62 -4.55
C LEU A 72 -2.74 -10.62 -6.05
N SER A 73 -1.97 -9.87 -6.85
CA SER A 73 -2.07 -9.90 -8.31
C SER A 73 -1.60 -11.24 -8.90
N GLY A 74 -0.82 -12.01 -8.15
CA GLY A 74 -0.11 -13.19 -8.65
C GLY A 74 0.92 -12.87 -9.73
N ILE A 75 1.34 -11.61 -9.81
CA ILE A 75 2.38 -11.10 -10.71
C ILE A 75 3.47 -10.49 -9.83
N GLU A 76 4.69 -10.99 -9.98
CA GLU A 76 5.85 -10.39 -9.35
C GLU A 76 6.47 -9.37 -10.31
N LEU A 77 6.56 -8.12 -9.88
CA LEU A 77 7.21 -7.05 -10.63
C LEU A 77 8.71 -7.05 -10.35
N SER A 78 9.51 -7.33 -11.37
CA SER A 78 10.96 -7.34 -11.23
C SER A 78 11.53 -5.93 -11.05
N VAL A 79 12.68 -5.81 -10.35
CA VAL A 79 13.39 -4.54 -10.20
C VAL A 79 13.72 -3.90 -11.55
N PRO A 80 14.22 -4.63 -12.58
CA PRO A 80 14.45 -4.04 -13.90
C PRO A 80 13.19 -3.45 -14.55
N LEU A 81 12.03 -4.14 -14.45
CA LEU A 81 10.77 -3.62 -14.99
C LEU A 81 10.33 -2.35 -14.26
N LEU A 82 10.32 -2.37 -12.93
CA LEU A 82 9.96 -1.19 -12.12
C LEU A 82 10.89 -0.01 -12.40
N THR A 83 12.20 -0.25 -12.53
CA THR A 83 13.18 0.78 -12.89
C THR A 83 12.91 1.36 -14.27
N LYS A 84 12.62 0.50 -15.27
CA LYS A 84 12.23 0.97 -16.61
C LYS A 84 10.98 1.83 -16.55
N MET A 85 9.95 1.38 -15.86
CA MET A 85 8.67 2.08 -15.76
C MET A 85 8.84 3.47 -15.13
N ILE A 86 9.54 3.60 -14.00
CA ILE A 86 9.75 4.90 -13.35
C ILE A 86 10.57 5.86 -14.22
N ASN A 87 11.51 5.35 -15.00
CA ASN A 87 12.37 6.19 -15.83
C ASN A 87 11.69 6.63 -17.12
N GLU A 88 10.76 5.87 -17.67
CA GLU A 88 10.16 6.12 -18.97
C GLU A 88 8.72 6.69 -18.88
N ILE A 89 8.00 6.46 -17.77
CA ILE A 89 6.62 6.94 -17.57
C ILE A 89 6.65 8.15 -16.63
N GLU A 90 6.37 9.33 -17.16
CA GLU A 90 6.50 10.61 -16.45
C GLU A 90 5.63 10.69 -15.17
N GLN A 91 4.39 10.22 -15.23
CA GLN A 91 3.45 10.30 -14.13
C GLN A 91 3.68 9.24 -13.03
N LEU A 92 4.61 8.33 -13.25
CA LEU A 92 4.92 7.31 -12.28
C LEU A 92 5.92 7.85 -11.27
N THR A 93 5.52 7.99 -10.00
CA THR A 93 6.30 8.71 -8.99
C THR A 93 6.71 7.85 -7.81
N CYS A 94 5.94 6.81 -7.45
CA CYS A 94 6.23 6.03 -6.26
C CYS A 94 5.73 4.58 -6.35
N PHE A 95 6.19 3.77 -5.39
CA PHE A 95 5.83 2.37 -5.24
C PHE A 95 5.27 2.08 -3.85
N LYS A 96 4.25 1.24 -3.77
CA LYS A 96 3.83 0.52 -2.57
C LYS A 96 4.30 -0.93 -2.73
N ILE A 97 5.26 -1.35 -1.90
CA ILE A 97 5.92 -2.66 -2.01
C ILE A 97 5.35 -3.62 -0.97
N GLU A 98 4.74 -4.71 -1.45
CA GLU A 98 4.12 -5.78 -0.63
C GLU A 98 4.71 -7.15 -0.95
N SER A 99 5.84 -7.20 -1.63
CA SER A 99 6.45 -8.47 -2.04
C SER A 99 7.36 -9.03 -0.94
N ALA A 100 7.53 -10.35 -0.94
CA ALA A 100 8.53 -10.99 -0.09
C ALA A 100 9.93 -10.36 -0.30
N ASN A 101 10.72 -10.25 0.76
CA ASN A 101 12.02 -9.56 0.76
C ASN A 101 11.94 -8.08 0.37
N ALA A 102 10.86 -7.39 0.76
CA ALA A 102 10.59 -5.99 0.45
C ALA A 102 11.80 -5.09 0.67
N ALA A 103 12.45 -5.15 1.82
CA ALA A 103 13.61 -4.31 2.15
C ALA A 103 14.76 -4.44 1.14
N SER A 104 15.04 -5.64 0.63
CA SER A 104 16.07 -5.84 -0.41
C SER A 104 15.67 -5.22 -1.75
N LYS A 105 14.40 -5.38 -2.14
CA LYS A 105 13.82 -4.80 -3.36
C LYS A 105 13.79 -3.28 -3.28
N ILE A 106 13.40 -2.72 -2.15
CA ILE A 106 13.37 -1.27 -1.88
C ILE A 106 14.76 -0.67 -2.06
N ARG A 107 15.80 -1.24 -1.43
CA ARG A 107 17.19 -0.77 -1.62
C ARG A 107 17.62 -0.78 -3.08
N ALA A 108 17.27 -1.83 -3.81
CA ALA A 108 17.62 -1.93 -5.24
C ALA A 108 16.88 -0.86 -6.07
N LEU A 109 15.59 -0.61 -5.79
CA LEU A 109 14.82 0.43 -6.48
C LEU A 109 15.36 1.83 -6.18
N ILE A 110 15.64 2.18 -4.93
CA ILE A 110 16.21 3.47 -4.55
C ILE A 110 17.54 3.68 -5.27
N LYS A 111 18.40 2.66 -5.31
CA LYS A 111 19.69 2.75 -6.01
C LYS A 111 19.54 3.00 -7.51
N ASN A 112 18.55 2.37 -8.16
CA ASN A 112 18.41 2.41 -9.62
C ASN A 112 17.51 3.55 -10.12
N CYS A 113 16.62 4.08 -9.27
CA CYS A 113 15.60 5.08 -9.64
C CYS A 113 15.79 6.42 -8.93
N SER A 114 16.93 6.66 -8.27
CA SER A 114 17.13 7.71 -7.26
C SER A 114 16.78 9.15 -7.66
N SER A 115 16.78 9.48 -8.95
CA SER A 115 16.50 10.85 -9.42
C SER A 115 15.00 11.12 -9.68
N ARG A 116 14.14 10.08 -9.69
CA ARG A 116 12.72 10.20 -10.07
C ARG A 116 11.75 9.55 -9.08
N LEU A 117 12.26 8.73 -8.19
CA LEU A 117 11.45 8.02 -7.23
C LEU A 117 11.22 8.92 -6.00
N ASP A 118 9.96 9.28 -5.78
CA ASP A 118 9.52 9.77 -4.47
C ASP A 118 9.48 8.56 -3.55
N ALA A 119 10.47 8.32 -2.77
CA ALA A 119 10.74 7.14 -1.97
C ALA A 119 9.59 6.09 -1.82
N PRO A 120 9.86 4.79 -1.87
CA PRO A 120 8.83 3.76 -1.79
C PRO A 120 8.17 3.70 -0.41
N PHE A 121 6.97 3.11 -0.35
CA PHE A 121 6.24 2.84 0.88
C PHE A 121 6.24 1.35 1.19
N ASP A 122 6.32 1.02 2.48
CA ASP A 122 5.93 -0.32 2.96
C ASP A 122 4.44 -0.53 2.68
N GLY A 123 4.11 -1.68 2.12
CA GLY A 123 2.75 -2.08 1.81
C GLY A 123 2.30 -3.34 2.55
N GLU A 124 3.18 -3.98 3.34
CA GLU A 124 2.88 -5.21 4.09
C GLU A 124 2.27 -4.93 5.48
N GLU A 125 1.40 -3.95 5.56
CA GLU A 125 0.65 -3.62 6.77
C GLU A 125 1.56 -3.35 7.98
N SER A 126 2.77 -2.85 7.75
CA SER A 126 3.81 -2.60 8.76
C SER A 126 4.40 -3.83 9.45
N ILE A 127 4.17 -5.04 8.91
CA ILE A 127 4.73 -6.29 9.50
C ILE A 127 6.25 -6.27 9.50
N THR A 128 6.88 -5.67 8.48
CA THR A 128 8.34 -5.55 8.32
C THR A 128 8.83 -4.11 8.40
N LEU A 129 8.02 -3.20 8.91
CA LEU A 129 8.22 -1.75 8.87
C LEU A 129 9.63 -1.31 9.24
N TYR A 130 10.21 -1.85 10.34
CA TYR A 130 11.52 -1.41 10.78
C TYR A 130 12.63 -1.75 9.77
N ALA A 131 12.60 -2.96 9.19
CA ALA A 131 13.55 -3.36 8.15
C ALA A 131 13.38 -2.54 6.86
N ASP A 132 12.16 -2.12 6.55
CA ASP A 132 11.86 -1.32 5.37
C ASP A 132 12.25 0.14 5.58
N LEU A 133 12.12 0.69 6.79
CA LEU A 133 12.69 1.99 7.16
C LEU A 133 14.23 2.00 7.01
N GLU A 134 14.91 0.96 7.48
CA GLU A 134 16.36 0.77 7.25
C GLU A 134 16.71 0.63 5.75
N ALA A 135 15.78 0.19 4.93
CA ALA A 135 15.95 0.11 3.49
C ALA A 135 15.70 1.46 2.77
N GLY A 136 15.14 2.45 3.47
CA GLY A 136 14.96 3.81 2.97
C GLY A 136 13.56 4.15 2.45
N ILE A 137 12.52 3.50 2.97
CA ILE A 137 11.13 3.91 2.65
C ILE A 137 10.80 5.28 3.23
N SER A 138 9.81 5.96 2.66
CA SER A 138 9.29 7.23 3.17
C SER A 138 8.14 7.08 4.16
N GLY A 139 7.59 5.88 4.31
CA GLY A 139 6.48 5.63 5.23
C GLY A 139 5.82 4.28 4.99
N SER A 140 4.72 4.03 5.69
CA SER A 140 3.92 2.83 5.55
C SER A 140 2.50 3.15 5.06
N MET A 141 1.94 2.23 4.30
CA MET A 141 0.54 2.24 3.85
C MET A 141 -0.19 1.04 4.46
N SER A 142 -0.27 1.04 5.78
CA SER A 142 -0.94 0.02 6.57
C SER A 142 -2.45 0.24 6.66
N SER A 143 -3.14 -0.66 7.36
CA SER A 143 -4.56 -0.51 7.63
C SER A 143 -4.86 0.74 8.49
N ALA A 144 -6.10 1.21 8.46
CA ALA A 144 -6.54 2.36 9.26
C ALA A 144 -6.78 2.00 10.75
N LEU A 145 -6.32 0.84 11.22
CA LEU A 145 -6.54 0.39 12.59
C LEU A 145 -5.66 1.16 13.60
N LEU A 146 -4.40 1.39 13.26
CA LEU A 146 -3.37 1.89 14.18
C LEU A 146 -2.50 3.03 13.64
N PRO A 147 -3.00 3.98 12.83
CA PRO A 147 -2.14 5.02 12.26
C PRO A 147 -1.42 5.84 13.34
N GLU A 148 -2.08 6.12 14.47
CA GLU A 148 -1.52 6.86 15.60
C GLU A 148 -0.47 6.06 16.40
N LYS A 149 -0.37 4.76 16.19
CA LYS A 149 0.67 3.91 16.80
C LYS A 149 1.85 3.67 15.86
N ILE A 150 1.59 3.66 14.55
CA ILE A 150 2.62 3.45 13.52
C ILE A 150 3.40 4.75 13.26
N ALA A 151 2.73 5.89 13.22
CA ALA A 151 3.39 7.17 12.97
C ALA A 151 4.58 7.45 13.93
N PRO A 152 4.50 7.23 15.26
CA PRO A 152 5.63 7.44 16.14
C PRO A 152 6.85 6.56 15.82
N VAL A 153 6.67 5.36 15.28
CA VAL A 153 7.80 4.51 14.86
C VAL A 153 8.59 5.20 13.75
N ILE A 154 7.85 5.71 12.76
CA ILE A 154 8.42 6.40 11.59
C ILE A 154 9.07 7.72 12.03
N ASP A 155 8.40 8.51 12.86
CA ASP A 155 8.88 9.79 13.34
C ASP A 155 10.17 9.64 14.16
N HIS A 156 10.23 8.71 15.10
CA HIS A 156 11.45 8.43 15.86
C HIS A 156 12.59 7.96 14.96
N PHE A 157 12.30 7.10 13.99
CA PHE A 157 13.30 6.61 13.05
C PHE A 157 13.92 7.78 12.25
N TRP A 158 13.11 8.67 11.69
CA TRP A 158 13.58 9.82 10.91
C TRP A 158 14.28 10.89 11.76
N ASN A 159 13.92 11.00 13.03
CA ASN A 159 14.61 11.84 13.99
C ASN A 159 15.93 11.24 14.50
N ASN A 160 16.37 10.10 13.93
CA ASN A 160 17.57 9.34 14.34
C ASN A 160 17.50 8.79 15.79
N GLU A 161 16.30 8.62 16.32
CA GLU A 161 16.02 8.02 17.63
C GLU A 161 15.69 6.52 17.46
N LYS A 162 16.62 5.75 16.86
CA LYS A 162 16.38 4.38 16.41
C LYS A 162 15.96 3.43 17.54
N ASP A 163 16.56 3.55 18.71
CA ASP A 163 16.22 2.70 19.87
C ASP A 163 14.76 2.91 20.29
N LYS A 164 14.27 4.16 20.28
CA LYS A 164 12.87 4.45 20.58
C LYS A 164 11.92 3.94 19.46
N ALA A 165 12.32 4.09 18.22
CA ALA A 165 11.55 3.55 17.09
C ALA A 165 11.37 2.05 17.21
N GLU A 166 12.46 1.32 17.54
CA GLU A 166 12.45 -0.12 17.75
C GLU A 166 11.59 -0.52 18.97
N GLU A 167 11.70 0.19 20.08
CA GLU A 167 10.89 -0.05 21.28
C GLU A 167 9.39 0.10 20.97
N VAL A 168 9.00 1.21 20.34
CA VAL A 168 7.59 1.45 19.97
C VAL A 168 7.10 0.38 19.00
N TYR A 169 7.92 0.03 17.99
CA TYR A 169 7.57 -1.00 17.02
C TYR A 169 7.37 -2.36 17.66
N ASN A 170 8.30 -2.80 18.53
CA ASN A 170 8.21 -4.07 19.22
C ASN A 170 6.96 -4.17 20.10
N ASN A 171 6.52 -3.07 20.68
CA ASN A 171 5.30 -3.02 21.50
C ASN A 171 4.02 -3.19 20.68
N ILE A 172 3.98 -2.74 19.41
CA ILE A 172 2.78 -2.82 18.57
C ILE A 172 2.80 -4.03 17.61
N LEU A 173 3.95 -4.64 17.37
CA LEU A 173 4.10 -5.74 16.42
C LEU A 173 3.20 -6.95 16.71
N PRO A 174 2.97 -7.37 17.97
CA PRO A 174 2.01 -8.44 18.27
C PRO A 174 0.59 -8.12 17.77
N LEU A 175 0.13 -6.88 17.94
CA LEU A 175 -1.19 -6.46 17.47
C LEU A 175 -1.26 -6.38 15.94
N ILE A 176 -0.20 -5.86 15.28
CA ILE A 176 -0.09 -5.87 13.82
C ILE A 176 -0.21 -7.30 13.28
N ASN A 177 0.51 -8.25 13.88
CA ASN A 177 0.44 -9.65 13.48
C ASN A 177 -0.93 -10.27 13.74
N PHE A 178 -1.54 -9.99 14.90
CA PHE A 178 -2.87 -10.49 15.24
C PHE A 178 -3.92 -9.96 14.24
N GLU A 179 -3.92 -8.66 13.95
CA GLU A 179 -4.76 -8.07 12.93
C GLU A 179 -4.63 -8.81 11.59
N ASN A 180 -3.41 -8.93 11.09
CA ASN A 180 -3.16 -9.45 9.75
C ASN A 180 -3.41 -10.97 9.64
N ARG A 181 -3.09 -11.74 10.66
CA ARG A 181 -3.11 -13.20 10.59
C ARG A 181 -4.39 -13.84 11.11
N GLN A 182 -5.10 -13.16 12.04
CA GLN A 182 -6.32 -13.70 12.65
C GLN A 182 -7.59 -12.96 12.22
N CYS A 183 -7.51 -11.65 12.02
CA CYS A 183 -8.69 -10.82 11.79
C CYS A 183 -8.86 -10.40 10.32
N GLY A 184 -7.75 -10.06 9.66
CA GLY A 184 -7.77 -9.38 8.37
C GLY A 184 -8.47 -8.01 8.48
N PHE A 185 -8.93 -7.46 7.37
CA PHE A 185 -9.56 -6.13 7.35
C PHE A 185 -10.85 -6.02 8.21
N ARG A 186 -11.35 -7.11 8.77
CA ARG A 186 -12.46 -7.09 9.74
C ARG A 186 -12.05 -6.38 11.03
N ALA A 187 -10.77 -6.50 11.43
CA ALA A 187 -10.24 -5.78 12.60
C ALA A 187 -10.45 -4.28 12.46
N THR A 188 -10.06 -3.72 11.32
CA THR A 188 -10.15 -2.27 11.07
C THR A 188 -11.56 -1.74 11.29
N LYS A 189 -12.58 -2.37 10.70
CA LYS A 189 -13.97 -1.92 10.88
C LYS A 189 -14.46 -2.07 12.32
N THR A 190 -14.09 -3.18 12.96
CA THR A 190 -14.47 -3.42 14.36
C THR A 190 -13.88 -2.35 15.27
N VAL A 191 -12.58 -2.10 15.19
CA VAL A 191 -11.91 -1.11 16.04
C VAL A 191 -12.36 0.32 15.72
N MET A 192 -12.51 0.67 14.46
CA MET A 192 -13.00 2.00 14.07
C MET A 192 -14.44 2.27 14.57
N LYS A 193 -15.29 1.25 14.63
CA LYS A 193 -16.63 1.38 15.22
C LYS A 193 -16.55 1.55 16.72
N GLU A 194 -15.80 0.72 17.42
CA GLU A 194 -15.61 0.82 18.87
C GLU A 194 -14.98 2.17 19.26
N GLY A 195 -14.05 2.68 18.45
CA GLY A 195 -13.45 4.02 18.60
C GLY A 195 -14.35 5.17 18.14
N GLY A 196 -15.56 4.91 17.67
CA GLY A 196 -16.53 5.95 17.24
C GLY A 196 -16.17 6.64 15.91
N VAL A 197 -15.19 6.14 15.16
CA VAL A 197 -14.76 6.72 13.86
C VAL A 197 -15.80 6.43 12.78
N ILE A 198 -16.38 5.23 12.79
CA ILE A 198 -17.47 4.83 11.89
C ILE A 198 -18.67 4.36 12.69
N LYS A 199 -19.86 4.44 12.06
CA LYS A 199 -21.13 4.10 12.74
C LYS A 199 -21.45 2.60 12.73
N SER A 200 -20.84 1.82 11.82
CA SER A 200 -21.17 0.43 11.60
C SER A 200 -19.96 -0.35 11.14
N ASP A 201 -19.78 -1.54 11.70
CA ASP A 201 -18.80 -2.55 11.28
C ASP A 201 -19.39 -3.58 10.32
N PHE A 202 -20.56 -3.30 9.74
CA PHE A 202 -21.22 -4.19 8.79
C PHE A 202 -20.34 -4.55 7.60
N PHE A 203 -20.34 -5.81 7.23
CA PHE A 203 -19.68 -6.33 6.03
C PHE A 203 -20.70 -6.80 5.01
N ARG A 204 -20.39 -6.62 3.74
CA ARG A 204 -21.19 -7.19 2.66
C ARG A 204 -20.94 -8.69 2.55
N ASP A 205 -22.00 -9.46 2.29
CA ASP A 205 -21.86 -10.88 1.99
C ASP A 205 -20.86 -11.13 0.85
N PRO A 206 -20.11 -12.22 0.92
CA PRO A 206 -20.18 -13.35 1.86
C PRO A 206 -19.32 -13.19 3.13
N ILE A 207 -18.74 -12.01 3.39
CA ILE A 207 -17.84 -11.80 4.52
C ILE A 207 -18.64 -11.76 5.81
N LYS A 208 -18.25 -12.61 6.76
CA LYS A 208 -18.85 -12.63 8.08
C LYS A 208 -18.04 -11.78 9.07
N PRO A 209 -18.69 -11.19 10.09
CA PRO A 209 -17.98 -10.48 11.16
C PRO A 209 -16.98 -11.41 11.88
N LEU A 210 -16.13 -10.84 12.73
CA LEU A 210 -15.31 -11.62 13.65
C LEU A 210 -16.24 -12.40 14.59
N ASP A 211 -15.82 -13.61 14.99
CA ASP A 211 -16.42 -14.29 16.12
C ASP A 211 -16.15 -13.52 17.43
N GLU A 212 -16.96 -13.74 18.44
CA GLU A 212 -16.91 -12.97 19.68
C GLU A 212 -15.58 -13.16 20.43
N ASP A 213 -14.98 -14.35 20.40
CA ASP A 213 -13.71 -14.61 21.07
C ASP A 213 -12.57 -13.85 20.40
N THR A 214 -12.51 -13.90 19.07
CA THR A 214 -11.53 -13.15 18.29
C THR A 214 -11.71 -11.63 18.45
N LYS A 215 -12.99 -11.17 18.47
CA LYS A 215 -13.29 -9.75 18.71
C LYS A 215 -12.85 -9.30 20.10
N ASN A 216 -13.11 -10.09 21.12
CA ASN A 216 -12.71 -9.77 22.48
C ASN A 216 -11.19 -9.72 22.64
N LEU A 217 -10.46 -10.65 22.01
CA LEU A 217 -8.99 -10.63 22.00
C LEU A 217 -8.41 -9.39 21.27
N LEU A 218 -9.10 -8.94 20.22
CA LEU A 218 -8.68 -7.75 19.47
C LEU A 218 -8.84 -6.45 20.28
N LEU A 219 -9.89 -6.38 21.13
CA LEU A 219 -10.25 -5.16 21.86
C LEU A 219 -9.62 -5.05 23.25
N ASN A 220 -9.02 -6.14 23.76
CA ASN A 220 -8.34 -6.19 25.07
C ASN A 220 -6.82 -6.05 24.92
#